data_c386f39040fb608dde1b1bd83d675b42
#
_entry.id   c386f39040fb608dde1b1bd83d675b42
#
_cell.length_a   1.000
_cell.length_b   1.000
_cell.length_c   1.000
_cell.angle_alpha   90.00
_cell.angle_beta   90.00
_cell.angle_gamma   90.00
#
_symmetry.space_group_name_H-M   'P 1'
#
loop_
_entity.id
_entity.type
_entity.pdbx_description
1 polymer ?
#
loop_
_entity_poly.entity_id
_entity_poly.type
_entity_poly.pdbx_seq_one_letter_code
_entity_poly.pdbx_strand_id
1 'polypeptide(L)'
;MNRFSVIYLLNRQYHHIYCATQTEAYAILEHGLTQPGYKPIGIYDAKTELFYWEPTRQHQYNRASIERQGKIASQAIQVAQNLRHRDEAGPGQANSIAQLLQINN
;
A
#
# COMPACT_ATOMS: atom_id res chain seq x y z
N MET A 1 10.44 -11.23 -8.30
CA MET A 1 10.69 -10.07 -7.47
C MET A 1 9.40 -9.28 -7.28
N ASN A 2 9.21 -8.72 -6.11
CA ASN A 2 7.92 -8.11 -5.75
C ASN A 2 7.86 -6.64 -6.18
N ARG A 3 7.55 -6.44 -7.45
CA ARG A 3 7.49 -5.10 -8.03
C ARG A 3 6.34 -4.26 -7.48
N PHE A 4 5.22 -4.91 -7.15
CA PHE A 4 4.02 -4.20 -6.77
C PHE A 4 3.72 -4.38 -5.29
N SER A 5 3.09 -3.38 -4.69
CA SER A 5 2.57 -3.45 -3.33
C SER A 5 1.11 -3.02 -3.34
N VAL A 6 0.25 -3.88 -2.83
CA VAL A 6 -1.15 -3.52 -2.60
C VAL A 6 -1.21 -2.86 -1.24
N ILE A 7 -1.64 -1.61 -1.22
CA ILE A 7 -1.70 -0.80 0.00
C ILE A 7 -3.12 -0.82 0.55
N TYR A 8 -3.24 -1.08 1.84
CA TYR A 8 -4.54 -1.06 2.51
C TYR A 8 -4.41 -0.49 3.91
N LEU A 9 -5.53 -0.06 4.45
CA LEU A 9 -5.62 0.48 5.79
C LEU A 9 -6.38 -0.51 6.67
N LEU A 10 -5.83 -0.82 7.84
CA LEU A 10 -6.47 -1.70 8.80
C LEU A 10 -6.18 -1.14 10.20
N ASN A 11 -7.23 -0.89 10.97
CA ASN A 11 -7.10 -0.34 12.32
C ASN A 11 -6.28 0.96 12.33
N ARG A 12 -6.53 1.80 11.33
CA ARG A 12 -5.87 3.10 11.17
C ARG A 12 -4.37 3.01 10.87
N GLN A 13 -3.90 1.84 10.47
CA GLN A 13 -2.50 1.63 10.10
C GLN A 13 -2.41 1.15 8.68
N TYR A 14 -1.41 1.64 7.96
CA TYR A 14 -1.17 1.23 6.59
C TYR A 14 -0.35 -0.05 6.56
N HIS A 15 -0.75 -0.93 5.67
CA HIS A 15 -0.08 -2.20 5.41
C HIS A 15 0.07 -2.40 3.91
N HIS A 16 0.92 -3.33 3.52
CA HIS A 16 1.02 -3.68 2.11
C HIS A 16 1.22 -5.17 1.93
N ILE A 17 0.88 -5.64 0.73
CA ILE A 17 1.07 -7.02 0.32
C ILE A 17 1.90 -6.98 -0.96
N TYR A 18 3.04 -7.66 -0.96
CA TYR A 18 3.90 -7.75 -2.13
C TYR A 18 3.27 -8.61 -3.21
N CYS A 19 3.37 -8.17 -4.46
CA CYS A 19 2.92 -8.92 -5.63
C CYS A 19 3.96 -8.81 -6.73
N ALA A 20 4.17 -9.91 -7.45
CA ALA A 20 5.11 -9.93 -8.55
C ALA A 20 4.53 -9.32 -9.82
N THR A 21 3.22 -9.45 -10.03
CA THR A 21 2.55 -9.00 -11.25
C THR A 21 1.41 -8.04 -10.94
N GLN A 22 1.08 -7.22 -11.92
CA GLN A 22 -0.03 -6.29 -11.81
C GLN A 22 -1.37 -7.02 -11.71
N THR A 23 -1.53 -8.11 -12.46
CA THR A 23 -2.74 -8.92 -12.43
C THR A 23 -3.00 -9.46 -11.01
N GLU A 24 -1.97 -9.97 -10.38
CA GLU A 24 -2.04 -10.47 -9.02
C GLU A 24 -2.43 -9.35 -8.05
N ALA A 25 -1.80 -8.19 -8.21
CA ALA A 25 -2.09 -7.05 -7.34
C ALA A 25 -3.55 -6.59 -7.48
N TYR A 26 -4.07 -6.52 -8.69
CA TYR A 26 -5.46 -6.15 -8.90
C TYR A 26 -6.42 -7.18 -8.32
N ALA A 27 -6.10 -8.47 -8.43
CA ALA A 27 -6.94 -9.50 -7.85
C ALA A 27 -7.05 -9.34 -6.33
N ILE A 28 -5.92 -9.05 -5.68
CA ILE A 28 -5.92 -8.82 -4.24
C ILE A 28 -6.69 -7.55 -3.88
N LEU A 29 -6.48 -6.48 -4.63
CA LEU A 29 -7.15 -5.22 -4.36
C LEU A 29 -8.67 -5.35 -4.47
N GLU A 30 -9.15 -6.08 -5.47
CA GLU A 30 -10.58 -6.20 -5.73
C GLU A 30 -11.25 -7.27 -4.88
N HIS A 31 -10.57 -8.37 -4.59
CA HIS A 31 -11.20 -9.54 -3.98
C HIS A 31 -10.56 -10.01 -2.69
N GLY A 32 -9.32 -9.64 -2.44
CA GLY A 32 -8.56 -10.16 -1.30
C GLY A 32 -8.74 -9.39 0.00
N LEU A 33 -9.32 -8.20 -0.06
CA LEU A 33 -9.44 -7.31 1.10
C LEU A 33 -10.90 -7.03 1.42
N THR A 34 -11.72 -8.09 1.43
CA THR A 34 -13.16 -7.96 1.60
C THR A 34 -13.64 -8.09 3.04
N GLN A 35 -12.76 -8.48 3.95
CA GLN A 35 -13.14 -8.63 5.35
C GLN A 35 -13.42 -7.28 5.99
N PRO A 36 -14.31 -7.24 7.00
CA PRO A 36 -14.60 -5.98 7.68
C PRO A 36 -13.35 -5.34 8.27
N GLY A 37 -13.27 -4.02 8.13
CA GLY A 37 -12.13 -3.26 8.65
C GLY A 37 -11.00 -3.06 7.66
N TYR A 38 -10.94 -3.85 6.59
CA TYR A 38 -9.92 -3.66 5.54
C TYR A 38 -10.40 -2.59 4.58
N LYS A 39 -9.55 -1.59 4.36
CA LYS A 39 -9.85 -0.49 3.43
C LYS A 39 -8.79 -0.46 2.35
N PRO A 40 -9.08 -0.99 1.15
CA PRO A 40 -8.11 -0.98 0.07
C PRO A 40 -7.84 0.45 -0.39
N ILE A 41 -6.57 0.78 -0.57
CA ILE A 41 -6.14 2.12 -0.98
C ILE A 41 -5.74 2.12 -2.45
N GLY A 42 -4.88 1.20 -2.84
CA GLY A 42 -4.41 1.12 -4.22
C GLY A 42 -3.18 0.27 -4.36
N ILE A 43 -2.52 0.41 -5.51
CA ILE A 43 -1.36 -0.39 -5.87
C ILE A 43 -0.19 0.54 -6.17
N TYR A 44 0.94 0.29 -5.55
CA TYR A 44 2.18 1.01 -5.83
C TYR A 44 3.06 0.14 -6.73
N ASP A 45 3.56 0.74 -7.81
CA ASP A 45 4.52 0.11 -8.71
C ASP A 45 5.90 0.66 -8.39
N ALA A 46 6.75 -0.16 -7.78
CA ALA A 46 8.07 0.29 -7.36
C ALA A 46 9.01 0.57 -8.52
N LYS A 47 8.74 0.01 -9.70
CA LYS A 47 9.60 0.23 -10.86
C LYS A 47 9.36 1.59 -11.49
N THR A 48 8.10 2.01 -11.61
CA THR A 48 7.74 3.27 -12.22
C THR A 48 7.47 4.37 -11.21
N GLU A 49 7.32 3.99 -9.95
CA GLU A 49 6.93 4.87 -8.84
C GLU A 49 5.55 5.48 -9.04
N LEU A 50 4.70 4.80 -9.81
CA LEU A 50 3.31 5.20 -10.01
C LEU A 50 2.41 4.55 -9.00
N PHE A 51 1.30 5.22 -8.69
CA PHE A 51 0.30 4.73 -7.77
C PHE A 51 -1.05 4.62 -8.48
N TYR A 52 -1.69 3.46 -8.35
CA TYR A 52 -2.98 3.18 -8.98
C TYR A 52 -4.04 3.06 -7.88
N TRP A 53 -4.96 4.02 -7.84
CA TRP A 53 -5.97 4.06 -6.79
C TRP A 53 -7.00 2.95 -6.92
N GLU A 54 -7.52 2.51 -5.80
CA GLU A 54 -8.73 1.71 -5.76
C GLU A 54 -9.88 2.53 -6.38
N PRO A 55 -10.83 1.90 -7.11
CA PRO A 55 -11.81 2.65 -7.92
C PRO A 55 -12.59 3.74 -7.18
N THR A 56 -13.07 3.47 -5.96
CA THR A 56 -13.79 4.50 -5.19
C THR A 56 -12.88 5.67 -4.87
N ARG A 57 -11.64 5.39 -4.51
CA ARG A 57 -10.66 6.43 -4.21
C ARG A 57 -10.21 7.17 -5.46
N GLN A 58 -10.14 6.48 -6.58
CA GLN A 58 -9.85 7.12 -7.86
C GLN A 58 -10.90 8.17 -8.18
N HIS A 59 -12.16 7.83 -7.95
CA HIS A 59 -13.26 8.75 -8.17
C HIS A 59 -13.14 9.99 -7.30
N GLN A 60 -12.86 9.81 -6.01
CA GLN A 60 -12.64 10.91 -5.07
C GLN A 60 -11.44 11.75 -5.45
N TYR A 61 -10.35 11.09 -5.86
CA TYR A 61 -9.14 11.77 -6.31
C TYR A 61 -9.43 12.66 -7.51
N ASN A 62 -10.17 12.14 -8.49
CA ASN A 62 -10.47 12.88 -9.72
C ASN A 62 -11.31 14.12 -9.45
N ARG A 63 -12.05 14.14 -8.36
CA ARG A 63 -12.89 15.28 -7.98
C ARG A 63 -12.16 16.31 -7.14
N ALA A 64 -10.98 16.00 -6.68
CA ALA A 64 -10.20 16.92 -5.85
C ALA A 64 -9.53 17.99 -6.72
N SER A 65 -9.17 19.12 -6.11
CA SER A 65 -8.39 20.13 -6.81
C SER A 65 -7.03 19.58 -7.20
N ILE A 66 -6.39 20.20 -8.18
CA ILE A 66 -5.07 19.77 -8.66
C ILE A 66 -4.07 19.80 -7.51
N GLU A 67 -4.10 20.86 -6.71
CA GLU A 67 -3.21 20.97 -5.56
C GLU A 67 -3.41 19.85 -4.57
N ARG A 68 -4.66 19.52 -4.26
CA ARG A 68 -4.98 18.43 -3.34
C ARG A 68 -4.61 17.08 -3.92
N GLN A 69 -4.82 16.89 -5.24
CA GLN A 69 -4.41 15.66 -5.91
C GLN A 69 -2.92 15.41 -5.73
N GLY A 70 -2.11 16.46 -5.89
CA GLY A 70 -0.67 16.34 -5.71
C GLY A 70 -0.30 15.90 -4.31
N LYS A 71 -0.95 16.46 -3.29
CA LYS A 71 -0.70 16.10 -1.89
C LYS A 71 -1.09 14.65 -1.60
N ILE A 72 -2.28 14.26 -2.05
CA ILE A 72 -2.80 12.91 -1.81
C ILE A 72 -1.91 11.88 -2.49
N ALA A 73 -1.52 12.13 -3.73
CA ALA A 73 -0.66 11.21 -4.47
C ALA A 73 0.72 11.08 -3.81
N SER A 74 1.31 12.21 -3.42
CA SER A 74 2.61 12.21 -2.74
C SER A 74 2.55 11.42 -1.44
N GLN A 75 1.48 11.59 -0.67
CA GLN A 75 1.31 10.87 0.59
C GLN A 75 1.18 9.37 0.37
N ALA A 76 0.41 8.96 -0.62
CA ALA A 76 0.22 7.54 -0.91
C ALA A 76 1.53 6.89 -1.35
N ILE A 77 2.28 7.55 -2.21
CA ILE A 77 3.57 7.06 -2.67
C ILE A 77 4.55 6.99 -1.51
N GLN A 78 4.57 8.02 -0.66
CA GLN A 78 5.46 8.04 0.50
C GLN A 78 5.15 6.90 1.47
N VAL A 79 3.88 6.64 1.72
CA VAL A 79 3.47 5.52 2.56
C VAL A 79 3.96 4.20 1.98
N ALA A 80 3.74 4.00 0.69
CA ALA A 80 4.17 2.76 0.02
C ALA A 80 5.69 2.60 0.09
N GLN A 81 6.44 3.65 -0.18
CA GLN A 81 7.89 3.60 -0.13
C GLN A 81 8.40 3.32 1.27
N ASN A 82 7.79 3.93 2.28
CA ASN A 82 8.18 3.68 3.67
C ASN A 82 7.92 2.24 4.09
N LEU A 83 6.78 1.69 3.69
CA LEU A 83 6.45 0.30 4.01
C LEU A 83 7.44 -0.66 3.35
N ARG A 84 7.74 -0.44 2.08
CA ARG A 84 8.70 -1.27 1.35
C ARG A 84 10.10 -1.14 1.93
N HIS A 85 10.53 0.08 2.25
CA HIS A 85 11.84 0.32 2.83
C HIS A 85 11.99 -0.40 4.17
N ARG A 86 10.98 -0.35 5.01
CA ARG A 86 10.97 -1.06 6.29
C ARG A 86 11.14 -2.56 6.09
N ASP A 87 10.38 -3.13 5.15
CA ASP A 87 10.40 -4.58 4.93
C ASP A 87 11.64 -5.04 4.19
N GLU A 88 12.29 -4.16 3.44
CA GLU A 88 13.52 -4.44 2.71
C GLU A 88 14.76 -4.19 3.56
N ALA A 89 14.61 -3.68 4.76
CA ALA A 89 15.71 -3.55 5.71
C ALA A 89 16.28 -4.94 6.02
N GLY A 90 17.54 -5.01 6.33
CA GLY A 90 18.23 -6.29 6.50
C GLY A 90 17.53 -7.26 7.44
N PRO A 91 17.88 -8.55 7.35
CA PRO A 91 17.16 -9.60 8.11
C PRO A 91 17.05 -9.33 9.61
N GLY A 92 18.09 -8.82 10.22
CA GLY A 92 18.05 -8.54 11.66
C GLY A 92 17.02 -7.48 12.00
N GLN A 93 17.00 -6.42 11.21
CA GLN A 93 16.05 -5.34 11.42
C GLN A 93 14.64 -5.80 11.09
N ALA A 94 14.47 -6.58 10.05
CA ALA A 94 13.18 -7.12 9.70
C ALA A 94 12.63 -8.00 10.81
N ASN A 95 13.50 -8.83 11.39
CA ASN A 95 13.11 -9.69 12.50
C ASN A 95 12.72 -8.87 13.72
N SER A 96 13.47 -7.83 14.02
CA SER A 96 13.15 -6.95 15.13
C SER A 96 11.79 -6.31 14.97
N ILE A 97 11.50 -5.83 13.77
CA ILE A 97 10.21 -5.22 13.47
C ILE A 97 9.10 -6.27 13.60
N ALA A 98 9.33 -7.47 13.08
CA ALA A 98 8.36 -8.54 13.17
C ALA A 98 8.07 -8.90 14.63
N GLN A 99 9.10 -8.96 15.45
CA GLN A 99 8.94 -9.23 16.87
C GLN A 99 8.13 -8.15 17.56
N LEU A 100 8.41 -6.90 17.25
CA LEU A 100 7.66 -5.79 17.82
C LEU A 100 6.20 -5.85 17.42
N LEU A 101 5.92 -6.18 16.15
CA LEU A 101 4.57 -6.32 15.68
C LEU A 101 3.86 -7.49 16.36
N GLN A 102 4.56 -8.59 16.59
CA GLN A 102 3.99 -9.73 17.30
C GLN A 102 3.65 -9.40 18.73
N ILE A 103 4.51 -8.65 19.39
CA ILE A 103 4.27 -8.21 20.76
C ILE A 103 3.03 -7.32 20.79
N ASN A 104 2.85 -6.50 19.77
CA ASN A 104 1.74 -5.56 19.70
C ASN A 104 0.46 -6.19 19.15
N ASN A 105 0.59 -7.37 18.61
CA ASN A 105 -0.55 -8.10 18.09
C ASN A 105 -1.14 -8.98 19.18
#